data_364607f87e22caff606dcd5d0692a3a0
#
_entry.id   364607f87e22caff606dcd5d0692a3a0
#
_cell.length_a   1.000
_cell.length_b   1.000
_cell.length_c   1.000
_cell.angle_alpha   90.00
_cell.angle_beta   90.00
_cell.angle_gamma   90.00
#
_symmetry.space_group_name_H-M   'P 1'
#
loop_
_entity.id
_entity.type
_entity.pdbx_description
1 polymer ?
#
loop_
_entity_poly.entity_id
_entity_poly.type
_entity_poly.pdbx_seq_one_letter_code
_entity_poly.pdbx_strand_id
1 'polypeptide(L)'
;MLAEPEVAVEAPAPIEAPPLPPAPPRIGFHNGLAVRVALIAGALAFFCSVITGPLSLPQPLAMVWMAGGGFLAVYLYKRRTGQRLSVASGAHLGWICGVFGFVVVTMALAATAVMLSDPDMVSAMRDQLHARGMPDAAAEQMLNIFHTPSGISTALVVSFVLFTILPAFGGALGAKLLDRD
;
A
#
# COMPACT_ATOMS: atom_id res chain seq x y z
N MET A 1 -71.03 -6.63 -50.10
CA MET A 1 -69.68 -7.01 -49.60
C MET A 1 -69.20 -5.79 -48.78
N LEU A 2 -69.36 -5.88 -47.47
CA LEU A 2 -68.87 -4.90 -46.53
C LEU A 2 -67.48 -5.34 -46.12
N ALA A 3 -66.45 -4.49 -46.44
CA ALA A 3 -65.08 -4.74 -46.00
C ALA A 3 -64.99 -4.47 -44.49
N GLU A 4 -64.59 -5.49 -43.77
CA GLU A 4 -64.32 -5.44 -42.32
C GLU A 4 -63.04 -4.59 -42.10
N PRO A 5 -63.04 -3.61 -41.20
CA PRO A 5 -61.86 -2.78 -40.94
C PRO A 5 -60.80 -3.63 -40.23
N GLU A 6 -59.66 -3.78 -40.90
CA GLU A 6 -58.44 -4.38 -40.35
C GLU A 6 -57.98 -3.61 -39.12
N VAL A 7 -58.15 -4.20 -37.94
CA VAL A 7 -57.69 -3.67 -36.66
C VAL A 7 -56.15 -3.69 -36.68
N ALA A 8 -55.55 -2.55 -36.83
CA ALA A 8 -54.11 -2.36 -36.71
C ALA A 8 -53.69 -2.81 -35.30
N VAL A 9 -53.00 -3.94 -35.18
CA VAL A 9 -52.38 -4.40 -33.94
C VAL A 9 -51.25 -3.43 -33.60
N GLU A 10 -51.51 -2.56 -32.65
CA GLU A 10 -50.53 -1.62 -32.11
C GLU A 10 -49.30 -2.45 -31.60
N ALA A 11 -48.15 -2.22 -32.20
CA ALA A 11 -46.91 -2.88 -31.80
C ALA A 11 -46.60 -2.58 -30.34
N PRO A 12 -46.30 -3.61 -29.49
CA PRO A 12 -46.01 -3.37 -28.08
C PRO A 12 -44.86 -2.37 -27.95
N ALA A 13 -45.06 -1.34 -27.10
CA ALA A 13 -44.10 -0.32 -26.82
C ALA A 13 -42.76 -0.94 -26.39
N PRO A 14 -41.61 -0.45 -26.87
CA PRO A 14 -40.31 -0.97 -26.47
C PRO A 14 -40.19 -0.98 -24.94
N ILE A 15 -39.98 -2.15 -24.38
CA ILE A 15 -39.74 -2.30 -22.96
C ILE A 15 -38.43 -1.58 -22.67
N GLU A 16 -38.51 -0.40 -22.02
CA GLU A 16 -37.36 0.36 -21.61
C GLU A 16 -36.53 -0.50 -20.66
N ALA A 17 -35.30 -0.88 -21.09
CA ALA A 17 -34.40 -1.70 -20.27
C ALA A 17 -34.15 -0.98 -18.93
N PRO A 18 -34.23 -1.68 -17.79
CA PRO A 18 -33.96 -1.07 -16.50
C PRO A 18 -32.59 -0.39 -16.51
N PRO A 19 -32.47 0.82 -15.92
CA PRO A 19 -31.21 1.54 -15.91
C PRO A 19 -30.09 0.68 -15.31
N LEU A 20 -28.98 0.57 -16.04
CA LEU A 20 -27.83 -0.21 -15.61
C LEU A 20 -27.37 0.30 -14.23
N PRO A 21 -27.10 -0.61 -13.27
CA PRO A 21 -26.59 -0.21 -11.98
C PRO A 21 -25.33 0.67 -12.15
N PRO A 22 -25.17 1.74 -11.35
CA PRO A 22 -24.01 2.62 -11.46
C PRO A 22 -22.72 1.83 -11.35
N ALA A 23 -21.78 2.07 -12.27
CA ALA A 23 -20.50 1.42 -12.27
C ALA A 23 -19.79 1.60 -10.91
N PRO A 24 -19.19 0.56 -10.34
CA PRO A 24 -18.52 0.67 -9.05
C PRO A 24 -17.43 1.76 -9.11
N PRO A 25 -17.27 2.58 -8.05
CA PRO A 25 -16.31 3.66 -8.04
C PRO A 25 -14.89 3.11 -8.25
N ARG A 26 -14.17 3.68 -9.21
CA ARG A 26 -12.79 3.29 -9.49
C ARG A 26 -11.92 3.55 -8.25
N ILE A 27 -11.08 2.56 -7.90
CA ILE A 27 -10.10 2.72 -6.83
C ILE A 27 -8.98 3.62 -7.33
N GLY A 28 -8.75 4.72 -6.60
CA GLY A 28 -7.71 5.69 -6.93
C GLY A 28 -7.64 6.77 -5.86
N PHE A 29 -6.71 7.70 -6.00
CA PHE A 29 -6.53 8.82 -5.07
C PHE A 29 -7.76 9.76 -4.98
N HIS A 30 -8.65 9.73 -5.96
CA HIS A 30 -9.91 10.49 -5.94
C HIS A 30 -10.99 9.82 -5.08
N ASN A 31 -10.82 8.54 -4.74
CA ASN A 31 -11.74 7.84 -3.86
C ASN A 31 -11.31 8.05 -2.40
N GLY A 32 -11.93 9.03 -1.72
CA GLY A 32 -11.56 9.39 -0.35
C GLY A 32 -11.67 8.25 0.66
N LEU A 33 -12.55 7.26 0.43
CA LEU A 33 -12.63 6.08 1.29
C LEU A 33 -11.42 5.17 1.06
N ALA A 34 -11.03 4.93 -0.19
CA ALA A 34 -9.87 4.12 -0.51
C ALA A 34 -8.59 4.72 0.08
N VAL A 35 -8.42 6.04 -0.03
CA VAL A 35 -7.28 6.77 0.53
C VAL A 35 -7.25 6.66 2.06
N ARG A 36 -8.38 6.88 2.74
CA ARG A 36 -8.46 6.77 4.21
C ARG A 36 -8.13 5.36 4.70
N VAL A 37 -8.67 4.35 4.05
CA VAL A 37 -8.41 2.95 4.40
C VAL A 37 -6.95 2.58 4.15
N ALA A 38 -6.38 2.98 3.01
CA ALA A 38 -4.98 2.76 2.68
C ALA A 38 -4.04 3.45 3.69
N LEU A 39 -4.37 4.67 4.12
CA LEU A 39 -3.59 5.41 5.11
C LEU A 39 -3.63 4.72 6.47
N ILE A 40 -4.80 4.30 6.94
CA ILE A 40 -4.94 3.59 8.23
C ILE A 40 -4.16 2.26 8.20
N ALA A 41 -4.31 1.48 7.12
CA ALA A 41 -3.62 0.21 6.97
C ALA A 41 -2.11 0.39 6.86
N GLY A 42 -1.66 1.41 6.12
CA GLY A 42 -0.24 1.76 5.99
C GLY A 42 0.37 2.22 7.30
N ALA A 43 -0.32 3.09 8.04
CA ALA A 43 0.13 3.54 9.36
C ALA A 43 0.23 2.38 10.35
N LEU A 44 -0.75 1.47 10.36
CA LEU A 44 -0.71 0.30 11.24
C LEU A 44 0.43 -0.65 10.86
N ALA A 45 0.64 -0.94 9.57
CA ALA A 45 1.75 -1.77 9.11
C ALA A 45 3.11 -1.15 9.45
N PHE A 46 3.26 0.16 9.28
CA PHE A 46 4.45 0.89 9.67
C PHE A 46 4.69 0.82 11.19
N PHE A 47 3.68 1.05 11.99
CA PHE A 47 3.75 0.97 13.45
C PHE A 47 4.17 -0.44 13.92
N CYS A 48 3.57 -1.49 13.35
CA CYS A 48 3.99 -2.86 13.61
C CYS A 48 5.46 -3.10 13.22
N SER A 49 5.92 -2.55 12.11
CA SER A 49 7.32 -2.67 11.66
C SER A 49 8.29 -1.97 12.62
N VAL A 50 7.91 -0.79 13.14
CA VAL A 50 8.72 -0.05 14.12
C VAL A 50 8.82 -0.79 15.45
N ILE A 51 7.72 -1.36 15.94
CA ILE A 51 7.72 -2.12 17.20
C ILE A 51 8.55 -3.41 17.07
N THR A 52 8.50 -4.07 15.93
CA THR A 52 9.22 -5.32 15.71
C THR A 52 10.71 -5.14 15.47
N GLY A 53 11.15 -3.95 15.06
CA GLY A 53 12.56 -3.63 14.84
C GLY A 53 13.46 -3.85 16.07
N PRO A 54 13.10 -3.33 17.28
CA PRO A 54 13.87 -3.52 18.51
C PRO A 54 13.89 -4.96 19.03
N LEU A 55 12.92 -5.80 18.63
CA LEU A 55 12.77 -7.18 19.09
C LEU A 55 13.73 -8.17 18.40
N SER A 56 14.72 -7.69 17.65
CA SER A 56 15.71 -8.51 16.93
C SER A 56 15.06 -9.63 16.08
N LEU A 57 13.84 -9.39 15.60
CA LEU A 57 13.13 -10.35 14.78
C LEU A 57 13.76 -10.38 13.36
N PRO A 58 13.70 -11.54 12.69
CA PRO A 58 14.34 -11.69 11.40
C PRO A 58 13.78 -10.69 10.38
N GLN A 59 14.68 -10.07 9.61
CA GLN A 59 14.38 -9.10 8.55
C GLN A 59 13.16 -9.46 7.66
N PRO A 60 12.92 -10.74 7.31
CA PRO A 60 11.75 -11.14 6.52
C PRO A 60 10.40 -10.77 7.16
N LEU A 61 10.34 -10.64 8.49
CA LEU A 61 9.10 -10.30 9.17
C LEU A 61 8.62 -8.88 8.85
N ALA A 62 9.54 -7.93 8.68
CA ALA A 62 9.20 -6.57 8.24
C ALA A 62 8.51 -6.58 6.86
N MET A 63 8.95 -7.44 5.95
CA MET A 63 8.32 -7.60 4.63
C MET A 63 6.90 -8.17 4.74
N VAL A 64 6.68 -9.08 5.70
CA VAL A 64 5.33 -9.64 5.96
C VAL A 64 4.39 -8.56 6.47
N TRP A 65 4.84 -7.66 7.36
CA TRP A 65 4.03 -6.53 7.82
C TRP A 65 3.66 -5.58 6.69
N MET A 66 4.59 -5.32 5.77
CA MET A 66 4.32 -4.45 4.61
C MET A 66 3.29 -5.08 3.66
N ALA A 67 3.43 -6.36 3.34
CA ALA A 67 2.43 -7.08 2.55
C ALA A 67 1.10 -7.17 3.30
N GLY A 68 1.14 -7.41 4.62
CA GLY A 68 -0.02 -7.41 5.52
C GLY A 68 -0.78 -6.08 5.51
N GLY A 69 -0.08 -4.95 5.40
CA GLY A 69 -0.69 -3.62 5.24
C GLY A 69 -1.55 -3.53 3.98
N GLY A 70 -1.06 -4.00 2.85
CA GLY A 70 -1.83 -4.05 1.60
C GLY A 70 -3.05 -4.98 1.69
N PHE A 71 -2.88 -6.15 2.29
CA PHE A 71 -3.98 -7.08 2.56
C PHE A 71 -5.05 -6.45 3.46
N LEU A 72 -4.63 -5.82 4.57
CA LEU A 72 -5.51 -5.15 5.52
C LEU A 72 -6.29 -4.01 4.87
N ALA A 73 -5.67 -3.24 3.97
CA ALA A 73 -6.34 -2.19 3.22
C ALA A 73 -7.52 -2.75 2.42
N VAL A 74 -7.32 -3.87 1.71
CA VAL A 74 -8.37 -4.54 0.95
C VAL A 74 -9.47 -5.08 1.87
N TYR A 75 -9.10 -5.72 2.96
CA TYR A 75 -10.04 -6.23 3.96
C TYR A 75 -10.93 -5.12 4.54
N LEU A 76 -10.33 -4.02 4.98
CA LEU A 76 -11.06 -2.88 5.53
C LEU A 76 -11.95 -2.21 4.49
N TYR A 77 -11.49 -2.11 3.24
CA TYR A 77 -12.28 -1.55 2.15
C TYR A 77 -13.49 -2.44 1.85
N LYS A 78 -13.29 -3.74 1.67
CA LYS A 78 -14.38 -4.72 1.45
C LYS A 78 -15.38 -4.68 2.61
N ARG A 79 -14.91 -4.66 3.86
CA ARG A 79 -15.77 -4.61 5.05
C ARG A 79 -16.64 -3.35 5.10
N ARG A 80 -16.14 -2.21 4.60
CA ARG A 80 -16.88 -0.94 4.62
C ARG A 80 -17.82 -0.74 3.43
N THR A 81 -17.47 -1.29 2.29
CA THR A 81 -18.25 -1.08 1.05
C THR A 81 -19.12 -2.26 0.67
N GLY A 82 -18.84 -3.46 1.18
CA GLY A 82 -19.46 -4.70 0.72
C GLY A 82 -19.10 -5.10 -0.71
N GLN A 83 -18.26 -4.31 -1.39
CA GLN A 83 -17.92 -4.52 -2.80
C GLN A 83 -16.83 -5.58 -2.95
N ARG A 84 -17.00 -6.45 -3.96
CA ARG A 84 -15.94 -7.36 -4.38
C ARG A 84 -14.90 -6.58 -5.18
N LEU A 85 -13.65 -6.80 -4.85
CA LEU A 85 -12.51 -6.15 -5.49
C LEU A 85 -11.83 -7.10 -6.45
N SER A 86 -11.64 -6.66 -7.70
CA SER A 86 -10.76 -7.39 -8.61
C SER A 86 -9.32 -7.38 -8.08
N VAL A 87 -8.51 -8.37 -8.49
CA VAL A 87 -7.09 -8.47 -8.10
C VAL A 87 -6.33 -7.19 -8.46
N ALA A 88 -6.61 -6.61 -9.63
CA ALA A 88 -6.01 -5.34 -10.06
C ALA A 88 -6.40 -4.17 -9.14
N SER A 89 -7.67 -4.12 -8.72
CA SER A 89 -8.15 -3.10 -7.78
C SER A 89 -7.53 -3.26 -6.39
N GLY A 90 -7.37 -4.51 -5.94
CA GLY A 90 -6.68 -4.81 -4.69
C GLY A 90 -5.20 -4.43 -4.74
N ALA A 91 -4.50 -4.75 -5.83
CA ALA A 91 -3.11 -4.33 -6.06
C ALA A 91 -2.98 -2.80 -6.05
N HIS A 92 -3.89 -2.09 -6.70
CA HIS A 92 -3.89 -0.63 -6.72
C HIS A 92 -4.11 -0.02 -5.32
N LEU A 93 -5.01 -0.59 -4.52
CA LEU A 93 -5.24 -0.17 -3.14
C LEU A 93 -4.00 -0.41 -2.26
N GLY A 94 -3.36 -1.58 -2.41
CA GLY A 94 -2.10 -1.88 -1.75
C GLY A 94 -0.96 -0.94 -2.18
N TRP A 95 -0.90 -0.60 -3.47
CA TRP A 95 0.06 0.37 -3.98
C TRP A 95 -0.14 1.77 -3.35
N ILE A 96 -1.38 2.26 -3.24
CA ILE A 96 -1.67 3.53 -2.54
C ILE A 96 -1.19 3.45 -1.08
N CYS A 97 -1.44 2.34 -0.39
CA CYS A 97 -0.95 2.08 0.96
C CYS A 97 0.59 2.18 1.02
N GLY A 98 1.28 1.58 0.04
CA GLY A 98 2.73 1.59 -0.08
C GLY A 98 3.31 2.99 -0.34
N VAL A 99 2.67 3.80 -1.18
CA VAL A 99 3.08 5.19 -1.43
C VAL A 99 3.05 6.01 -0.13
N PHE A 100 2.02 5.86 0.71
CA PHE A 100 2.00 6.53 2.01
C PHE A 100 3.13 6.04 2.94
N GLY A 101 3.38 4.73 2.97
CA GLY A 101 4.50 4.16 3.71
C GLY A 101 5.85 4.72 3.23
N PHE A 102 6.03 4.84 1.92
CA PHE A 102 7.24 5.42 1.33
C PHE A 102 7.44 6.88 1.74
N VAL A 103 6.38 7.70 1.73
CA VAL A 103 6.47 9.11 2.20
C VAL A 103 6.96 9.17 3.64
N VAL A 104 6.40 8.34 4.54
CA VAL A 104 6.82 8.29 5.94
C VAL A 104 8.28 7.88 6.08
N VAL A 105 8.71 6.85 5.35
CA VAL A 105 10.12 6.40 5.35
C VAL A 105 11.05 7.47 4.79
N THR A 106 10.66 8.17 3.74
CA THR A 106 11.45 9.27 3.18
C THR A 106 11.66 10.38 4.21
N MET A 107 10.61 10.74 4.95
CA MET A 107 10.73 11.72 6.05
C MET A 107 11.66 11.22 7.16
N ALA A 108 11.57 9.94 7.53
CA ALA A 108 12.44 9.34 8.53
C ALA A 108 13.91 9.30 8.06
N LEU A 109 14.16 8.94 6.80
CA LEU A 109 15.51 8.96 6.20
C LEU A 109 16.09 10.38 6.19
N ALA A 110 15.28 11.38 5.80
CA ALA A 110 15.71 12.78 5.82
C ALA A 110 16.06 13.24 7.24
N ALA A 111 15.22 12.92 8.22
CA ALA A 111 15.50 13.24 9.63
C ALA A 111 16.77 12.55 10.12
N THR A 112 16.98 11.28 9.79
CA THR A 112 18.20 10.54 10.13
C THR A 112 19.42 11.16 9.48
N ALA A 113 19.36 11.56 8.21
CA ALA A 113 20.47 12.22 7.54
C ALA A 113 20.86 13.55 8.22
N VAL A 114 19.88 14.33 8.68
CA VAL A 114 20.11 15.56 9.44
C VAL A 114 20.74 15.25 10.80
N MET A 115 20.25 14.23 11.51
CA MET A 115 20.82 13.82 12.81
C MET A 115 22.26 13.34 12.67
N LEU A 116 22.60 12.60 11.62
CA LEU A 116 23.94 12.11 11.33
C LEU A 116 24.90 13.19 10.81
N SER A 117 24.44 14.44 10.66
CA SER A 117 25.33 15.59 10.44
C SER A 117 26.08 15.99 11.71
N ASP A 118 25.64 15.53 12.89
CA ASP A 118 26.28 15.75 14.18
C ASP A 118 27.24 14.58 14.47
N PRO A 119 28.56 14.85 14.71
CA PRO A 119 29.54 13.81 15.03
C PRO A 119 29.20 12.98 16.27
N ASP A 120 28.58 13.60 17.28
CA ASP A 120 28.19 12.92 18.52
C ASP A 120 27.08 11.90 18.25
N MET A 121 26.15 12.24 17.34
CA MET A 121 25.09 11.30 16.91
C MET A 121 25.66 10.14 16.09
N VAL A 122 26.66 10.38 15.25
CA VAL A 122 27.35 9.33 14.49
C VAL A 122 28.02 8.33 15.43
N SER A 123 28.73 8.83 16.47
CA SER A 123 29.36 7.96 17.46
C SER A 123 28.34 7.13 18.24
N ALA A 124 27.28 7.77 18.73
CA ALA A 124 26.19 7.08 19.44
C ALA A 124 25.50 6.01 18.58
N MET A 125 25.27 6.29 17.29
CA MET A 125 24.70 5.32 16.34
C MET A 125 25.67 4.15 16.13
N ARG A 126 26.98 4.41 15.99
CA ARG A 126 27.99 3.36 15.86
C ARG A 126 27.98 2.44 17.08
N ASP A 127 28.01 3.00 18.30
CA ASP A 127 27.95 2.24 19.54
C ASP A 127 26.69 1.36 19.62
N GLN A 128 25.56 1.91 19.19
CA GLN A 128 24.30 1.15 19.14
C GLN A 128 24.35 0.00 18.14
N LEU A 129 24.98 0.16 16.99
CA LEU A 129 25.16 -0.90 16.00
C LEU A 129 26.07 -1.99 16.53
N HIS A 130 27.16 -1.62 17.20
CA HIS A 130 28.05 -2.58 17.88
C HIS A 130 27.36 -3.34 19.00
N ALA A 131 26.55 -2.65 19.82
CA ALA A 131 25.75 -3.29 20.88
C ALA A 131 24.77 -4.33 20.33
N ARG A 132 24.38 -4.21 19.06
CA ARG A 132 23.55 -5.21 18.33
C ARG A 132 24.37 -6.30 17.64
N GLY A 133 25.69 -6.34 17.84
CA GLY A 133 26.59 -7.34 17.28
C GLY A 133 26.95 -7.11 15.81
N MET A 134 26.75 -5.88 15.29
CA MET A 134 27.12 -5.55 13.90
C MET A 134 28.65 -5.37 13.81
N PRO A 135 29.33 -6.03 12.84
CA PRO A 135 30.75 -5.81 12.60
C PRO A 135 31.05 -4.38 12.19
N ASP A 136 32.22 -3.84 12.57
CA ASP A 136 32.66 -2.46 12.30
C ASP A 136 32.52 -2.09 10.83
N ALA A 137 32.99 -2.95 9.92
CA ALA A 137 32.91 -2.71 8.48
C ALA A 137 31.46 -2.55 7.98
N ALA A 138 30.52 -3.32 8.53
CA ALA A 138 29.11 -3.24 8.17
C ALA A 138 28.45 -1.97 8.75
N ALA A 139 28.81 -1.60 9.98
CA ALA A 139 28.35 -0.37 10.62
C ALA A 139 28.83 0.87 9.84
N GLU A 140 30.10 0.91 9.45
CA GLU A 140 30.64 2.00 8.64
C GLU A 140 30.02 2.06 7.24
N GLN A 141 29.80 0.93 6.59
CA GLN A 141 29.11 0.87 5.31
C GLN A 141 27.70 1.43 5.40
N MET A 142 26.99 1.09 6.48
CA MET A 142 25.62 1.60 6.73
C MET A 142 25.61 3.12 6.97
N LEU A 143 26.54 3.63 7.75
CA LEU A 143 26.66 5.07 8.01
C LEU A 143 27.05 5.83 6.74
N ASN A 144 27.94 5.25 5.90
CA ASN A 144 28.38 5.87 4.66
C ASN A 144 27.26 6.07 3.62
N ILE A 145 26.18 5.29 3.69
CA ILE A 145 24.99 5.49 2.86
C ILE A 145 24.42 6.91 3.06
N PHE A 146 24.45 7.42 4.29
CA PHE A 146 23.93 8.76 4.62
C PHE A 146 24.88 9.90 4.29
N HIS A 147 26.18 9.61 4.11
CA HIS A 147 27.20 10.61 3.79
C HIS A 147 27.42 10.79 2.28
N THR A 148 26.88 9.91 1.44
CA THR A 148 27.04 9.98 -0.02
C THR A 148 25.71 10.23 -0.72
N PRO A 149 25.63 11.19 -1.68
CA PRO A 149 24.41 11.42 -2.46
C PRO A 149 23.95 10.16 -3.23
N SER A 150 24.88 9.36 -3.72
CA SER A 150 24.58 8.08 -4.39
C SER A 150 23.99 7.05 -3.43
N GLY A 151 24.48 6.98 -2.19
CA GLY A 151 23.94 6.10 -1.16
C GLY A 151 22.48 6.46 -0.80
N ILE A 152 22.21 7.74 -0.53
CA ILE A 152 20.86 8.22 -0.26
C ILE A 152 19.93 7.93 -1.44
N SER A 153 20.37 8.22 -2.67
CA SER A 153 19.56 7.97 -3.87
C SER A 153 19.25 6.48 -4.03
N THR A 154 20.23 5.61 -3.83
CA THR A 154 20.03 4.15 -3.89
C THR A 154 19.08 3.69 -2.81
N ALA A 155 19.24 4.16 -1.57
CA ALA A 155 18.35 3.83 -0.46
C ALA A 155 16.90 4.26 -0.74
N LEU A 156 16.68 5.43 -1.32
CA LEU A 156 15.36 5.92 -1.71
C LEU A 156 14.73 5.06 -2.81
N VAL A 157 15.50 4.71 -3.86
CA VAL A 157 15.00 3.86 -4.96
C VAL A 157 14.63 2.47 -4.44
N VAL A 158 15.50 1.84 -3.67
CA VAL A 158 15.23 0.52 -3.08
C VAL A 158 14.01 0.58 -2.16
N SER A 159 13.93 1.59 -1.30
CA SER A 159 12.77 1.79 -0.43
C SER A 159 11.49 1.99 -1.23
N PHE A 160 11.51 2.82 -2.29
CA PHE A 160 10.35 3.03 -3.15
C PHE A 160 9.84 1.72 -3.74
N VAL A 161 10.75 0.92 -4.31
CA VAL A 161 10.42 -0.38 -4.91
C VAL A 161 9.81 -1.32 -3.88
N LEU A 162 10.43 -1.46 -2.71
CA LEU A 162 9.94 -2.34 -1.64
C LEU A 162 8.58 -1.88 -1.09
N PHE A 163 8.45 -0.58 -0.78
CA PHE A 163 7.22 -0.03 -0.21
C PHE A 163 6.06 0.03 -1.20
N THR A 164 6.30 -0.03 -2.50
CA THR A 164 5.24 -0.06 -3.51
C THR A 164 4.87 -1.47 -3.94
N ILE A 165 5.85 -2.35 -4.15
CA ILE A 165 5.60 -3.71 -4.66
C ILE A 165 5.02 -4.63 -3.57
N LEU A 166 5.58 -4.64 -2.36
CA LEU A 166 5.14 -5.55 -1.30
C LEU A 166 3.68 -5.32 -0.88
N PRO A 167 3.24 -4.08 -0.58
CA PRO A 167 1.84 -3.85 -0.27
C PRO A 167 0.91 -4.06 -1.47
N ALA A 168 1.35 -3.76 -2.70
CA ALA A 168 0.56 -4.04 -3.91
C ALA A 168 0.32 -5.55 -4.07
N PHE A 169 1.35 -6.36 -3.84
CA PHE A 169 1.23 -7.81 -3.84
C PHE A 169 0.31 -8.31 -2.71
N GLY A 170 0.46 -7.77 -1.50
CA GLY A 170 -0.43 -8.04 -0.38
C GLY A 170 -1.89 -7.69 -0.68
N GLY A 171 -2.13 -6.56 -1.33
CA GLY A 171 -3.46 -6.13 -1.76
C GLY A 171 -4.05 -7.03 -2.85
N ALA A 172 -3.25 -7.47 -3.82
CA ALA A 172 -3.66 -8.43 -4.85
C ALA A 172 -4.06 -9.78 -4.23
N LEU A 173 -3.25 -10.30 -3.30
CA LEU A 173 -3.55 -11.52 -2.55
C LEU A 173 -4.82 -11.35 -1.71
N GLY A 174 -4.97 -10.22 -1.02
CA GLY A 174 -6.17 -9.91 -0.23
C GLY A 174 -7.43 -9.94 -1.07
N ALA A 175 -7.43 -9.30 -2.24
CA ALA A 175 -8.56 -9.33 -3.15
C ALA A 175 -8.89 -10.76 -3.60
N LYS A 176 -7.88 -11.56 -3.96
CA LYS A 176 -8.06 -12.94 -4.43
C LYS A 176 -8.59 -13.88 -3.34
N LEU A 177 -8.09 -13.74 -2.11
CA LEU A 177 -8.48 -14.62 -1.00
C LEU A 177 -9.87 -14.28 -0.48
N LEU A 178 -10.16 -12.97 -0.34
CA LEU A 178 -11.44 -12.50 0.16
C LEU A 178 -12.58 -12.62 -0.86
N ASP A 179 -12.30 -12.83 -2.15
CA ASP A 179 -13.34 -13.01 -3.18
C ASP A 179 -13.90 -14.45 -3.20
N ARG A 180 -13.28 -15.37 -2.46
CA ARG A 180 -13.72 -16.78 -2.38
C ARG A 180 -14.84 -17.02 -1.36
N ASP A 181 -15.06 -16.05 -0.47
CA ASP A 181 -16.12 -16.04 0.55
C ASP A 181 -17.26 -15.09 0.12
#